data_cd8a2c7513e099a9541a21a3e13918e1
#
_entry.id   cd8a2c7513e099a9541a21a3e13918e1
#
_cell.length_a   1.000
_cell.length_b   1.000
_cell.length_c   1.000
_cell.angle_alpha   90.00
_cell.angle_beta   90.00
_cell.angle_gamma   90.00
#
_symmetry.space_group_name_H-M   'P 1'
#
loop_
_entity.id
_entity.type
_entity.pdbx_description
1 polymer ?
#
loop_
_entity_poly.entity_id
_entity_poly.type
_entity_poly.pdbx_seq_one_letter_code
_entity_poly.pdbx_strand_id
1 'polypeptide(L)'
;MVVLLSGLLPNPKLETSVLSISLNTCWMVYMISVGLGGAISTRVSNELGAARPEAARLAVVVVVVIAILEGLVVGSITILVRRVWGRLYSDDEEVINYVATMMPLLALSDFLDGFQCVLSGAARGCGWQNICAVINLGAYYIVGIPCALLFAFVLHVGGMGLWMGIICALSIQVVALIAINLSTNWTDEVWKAIHRVQTSNAVE
;
A
#
# COMPACT_ATOMS: atom_id res chain seq x y z
N MET A 1 14.28 4.01 -5.44
CA MET A 1 14.73 5.21 -4.70
C MET A 1 15.29 4.84 -3.32
N VAL A 2 14.59 4.11 -2.46
CA VAL A 2 15.05 3.75 -1.10
C VAL A 2 16.40 3.01 -1.12
N VAL A 3 16.59 2.01 -1.99
CA VAL A 3 17.87 1.30 -2.16
C VAL A 3 19.00 2.23 -2.69
N LEU A 4 18.67 3.22 -3.52
CA LEU A 4 19.68 4.19 -3.97
C LEU A 4 20.12 5.11 -2.84
N LEU A 5 19.18 5.55 -2.00
CA LEU A 5 19.48 6.39 -0.84
C LEU A 5 20.24 5.62 0.24
N SER A 6 20.05 4.29 0.35
CA SER A 6 20.82 3.47 1.31
C SER A 6 22.32 3.43 0.99
N GLY A 7 22.68 3.62 -0.26
CA GLY A 7 24.10 3.75 -0.67
C GLY A 7 24.81 4.98 -0.11
N LEU A 8 24.07 5.95 0.42
CA LEU A 8 24.60 7.16 1.06
C LEU A 8 24.72 7.05 2.58
N LEU A 9 24.28 5.94 3.17
CA LEU A 9 24.32 5.69 4.61
C LEU A 9 25.75 5.24 5.05
N PRO A 10 26.07 5.34 6.35
CA PRO A 10 27.43 5.04 6.86
C PRO A 10 27.94 3.64 6.58
N ASN A 11 27.05 2.63 6.46
CA ASN A 11 27.40 1.27 6.05
C ASN A 11 26.62 0.83 4.81
N PRO A 12 26.98 1.34 3.61
CA PRO A 12 26.19 1.18 2.39
C PRO A 12 25.93 -0.27 2.00
N LYS A 13 26.92 -1.15 2.22
CA LYS A 13 26.81 -2.57 1.86
C LYS A 13 25.76 -3.29 2.69
N LEU A 14 25.77 -3.10 4.01
CA LEU A 14 24.79 -3.67 4.92
C LEU A 14 23.40 -3.12 4.64
N GLU A 15 23.27 -1.79 4.61
CA GLU A 15 22.00 -1.09 4.41
C GLU A 15 21.32 -1.45 3.07
N THR A 16 22.09 -1.49 1.98
CA THR A 16 21.57 -1.87 0.66
C THR A 16 21.14 -3.33 0.62
N SER A 17 21.89 -4.24 1.25
CA SER A 17 21.52 -5.66 1.33
C SER A 17 20.21 -5.84 2.09
N VAL A 18 20.10 -5.26 3.27
CA VAL A 18 18.90 -5.38 4.13
C VAL A 18 17.67 -4.76 3.46
N LEU A 19 17.79 -3.56 2.88
CA LEU A 19 16.68 -2.91 2.19
C LEU A 19 16.26 -3.64 0.91
N SER A 20 17.19 -4.28 0.21
CA SER A 20 16.87 -5.12 -0.95
C SER A 20 16.09 -6.36 -0.54
N ILE A 21 16.49 -7.05 0.54
CA ILE A 21 15.74 -8.18 1.11
C ILE A 21 14.34 -7.72 1.55
N SER A 22 14.26 -6.58 2.23
CA SER A 22 13.02 -5.99 2.71
C SER A 22 12.05 -5.69 1.55
N LEU A 23 12.53 -5.06 0.47
CA LEU A 23 11.73 -4.81 -0.72
C LEU A 23 11.23 -6.09 -1.37
N ASN A 24 12.09 -7.10 -1.54
CA ASN A 24 11.68 -8.38 -2.10
C ASN A 24 10.57 -9.04 -1.26
N THR A 25 10.69 -8.98 0.07
CA THR A 25 9.69 -9.50 0.99
C THR A 25 8.35 -8.79 0.81
N CYS A 26 8.33 -7.46 0.82
CA CYS A 26 7.12 -6.66 0.60
C CYS A 26 6.51 -6.92 -0.79
N TRP A 27 7.31 -7.03 -1.85
CA TRP A 27 6.79 -7.33 -3.18
C TRP A 27 6.02 -8.65 -3.25
N MET A 28 6.48 -9.68 -2.52
CA MET A 28 5.78 -10.98 -2.48
C MET A 28 4.38 -10.83 -1.83
N VAL A 29 4.28 -10.10 -0.73
CA VAL A 29 3.02 -9.85 -0.02
C VAL A 29 2.11 -8.94 -0.85
N TYR A 30 2.66 -7.87 -1.42
CA TYR A 30 1.95 -6.87 -2.21
C TYR A 30 1.13 -7.45 -3.37
N MET A 31 1.59 -8.56 -3.97
CA MET A 31 0.85 -9.21 -5.07
C MET A 31 -0.55 -9.68 -4.64
N ILE A 32 -0.73 -10.10 -3.38
CA ILE A 32 -2.05 -10.48 -2.84
C ILE A 32 -2.96 -9.24 -2.80
N SER A 33 -2.45 -8.14 -2.25
CA SER A 33 -3.17 -6.88 -2.13
C SER A 33 -3.54 -6.27 -3.49
N VAL A 34 -2.66 -6.38 -4.49
CA VAL A 34 -2.95 -5.98 -5.88
C VAL A 34 -4.12 -6.77 -6.46
N GLY A 35 -4.15 -8.09 -6.21
CA GLY A 35 -5.26 -8.94 -6.63
C GLY A 35 -6.60 -8.51 -6.01
N LEU A 36 -6.62 -8.25 -4.71
CA LEU A 36 -7.80 -7.74 -3.99
C LEU A 36 -8.23 -6.36 -4.50
N GLY A 37 -7.27 -5.44 -4.71
CA GLY A 37 -7.52 -4.11 -5.26
C GLY A 37 -8.08 -4.14 -6.68
N GLY A 38 -7.62 -5.07 -7.52
CA GLY A 38 -8.17 -5.29 -8.86
C GLY A 38 -9.60 -5.86 -8.82
N ALA A 39 -9.81 -6.88 -7.98
CA ALA A 39 -11.12 -7.52 -7.81
C ALA A 39 -12.19 -6.52 -7.33
N ILE A 40 -11.89 -5.71 -6.32
CA ILE A 40 -12.84 -4.71 -5.83
C ILE A 40 -13.11 -3.61 -6.86
N SER A 41 -12.10 -3.16 -7.60
CA SER A 41 -12.28 -2.18 -8.66
C SER A 41 -13.27 -2.66 -9.71
N THR A 42 -13.11 -3.89 -10.18
CA THR A 42 -14.01 -4.53 -11.12
C THR A 42 -15.42 -4.72 -10.53
N ARG A 43 -15.50 -5.19 -9.29
CA ARG A 43 -16.78 -5.43 -8.63
C ARG A 43 -17.57 -4.13 -8.44
N VAL A 44 -16.95 -3.07 -7.94
CA VAL A 44 -17.59 -1.77 -7.75
C VAL A 44 -18.08 -1.20 -9.09
N SER A 45 -17.25 -1.22 -10.13
CA SER A 45 -17.66 -0.70 -11.44
C SER A 45 -18.83 -1.48 -12.05
N ASN A 46 -18.87 -2.80 -11.89
CA ASN A 46 -19.97 -3.65 -12.36
C ASN A 46 -21.28 -3.36 -11.59
N GLU A 47 -21.23 -3.25 -10.27
CA GLU A 47 -22.44 -2.97 -9.48
C GLU A 47 -22.97 -1.55 -9.72
N LEU A 48 -22.09 -0.56 -9.90
CA LEU A 48 -22.50 0.81 -10.28
C LEU A 48 -23.10 0.83 -11.68
N GLY A 49 -22.53 0.12 -12.63
CA GLY A 49 -23.07 -0.02 -13.99
C GLY A 49 -24.42 -0.75 -14.02
N ALA A 50 -24.66 -1.66 -13.08
CA ALA A 50 -25.93 -2.36 -12.89
C ALA A 50 -26.95 -1.59 -12.07
N ALA A 51 -26.69 -0.33 -11.71
CA ALA A 51 -27.54 0.52 -10.85
C ALA A 51 -27.80 -0.06 -9.46
N ARG A 52 -26.80 -0.71 -8.85
CA ARG A 52 -26.91 -1.35 -7.53
C ARG A 52 -25.96 -0.71 -6.51
N PRO A 53 -26.27 0.50 -5.99
CA PRO A 53 -25.37 1.24 -5.10
C PRO A 53 -25.10 0.50 -3.78
N GLU A 54 -26.09 -0.17 -3.19
CA GLU A 54 -25.95 -0.92 -1.94
C GLU A 54 -25.03 -2.14 -2.12
N ALA A 55 -25.06 -2.82 -3.26
CA ALA A 55 -24.17 -3.94 -3.56
C ALA A 55 -22.72 -3.46 -3.74
N ALA A 56 -22.51 -2.31 -4.38
CA ALA A 56 -21.20 -1.68 -4.49
C ALA A 56 -20.62 -1.33 -3.11
N ARG A 57 -21.43 -0.68 -2.25
CA ARG A 57 -21.05 -0.35 -0.87
C ARG A 57 -20.70 -1.60 -0.06
N LEU A 58 -21.53 -2.63 -0.13
CA LEU A 58 -21.30 -3.89 0.57
C LEU A 58 -19.99 -4.56 0.11
N ALA A 59 -19.73 -4.55 -1.19
CA ALA A 59 -18.48 -5.10 -1.73
C ALA A 59 -17.24 -4.42 -1.14
N VAL A 60 -17.28 -3.09 -0.97
CA VAL A 60 -16.17 -2.35 -0.33
C VAL A 60 -16.01 -2.75 1.13
N VAL A 61 -17.10 -2.86 1.90
CA VAL A 61 -17.03 -3.31 3.29
C VAL A 61 -16.42 -4.71 3.39
N VAL A 62 -16.87 -5.63 2.54
CA VAL A 62 -16.36 -7.01 2.54
C VAL A 62 -14.87 -7.05 2.22
N VAL A 63 -14.41 -6.34 1.18
CA VAL A 63 -12.96 -6.36 0.83
C VAL A 63 -12.10 -5.70 1.89
N VAL A 64 -12.60 -4.67 2.57
CA VAL A 64 -11.91 -4.03 3.70
C VAL A 64 -11.72 -5.03 4.85
N VAL A 65 -12.76 -5.81 5.19
CA VAL A 65 -12.63 -6.88 6.20
C VAL A 65 -11.63 -7.94 5.76
N ILE A 66 -11.65 -8.35 4.50
CA ILE A 66 -10.68 -9.31 3.95
C ILE A 66 -9.25 -8.75 4.05
N ALA A 67 -9.03 -7.48 3.70
CA ALA A 67 -7.71 -6.85 3.78
C ALA A 67 -7.19 -6.75 5.23
N ILE A 68 -8.08 -6.48 6.19
CA ILE A 68 -7.72 -6.49 7.62
C ILE A 68 -7.28 -7.90 8.05
N LEU A 69 -8.07 -8.92 7.71
CA LEU A 69 -7.75 -10.30 8.07
C LEU A 69 -6.45 -10.78 7.40
N GLU A 70 -6.29 -10.50 6.12
CA GLU A 70 -5.07 -10.80 5.35
C GLU A 70 -3.86 -10.13 5.99
N GLY A 71 -3.91 -8.83 6.25
CA GLY A 71 -2.80 -8.09 6.84
C GLY A 71 -2.45 -8.56 8.25
N LEU A 72 -3.44 -8.95 9.09
CA LEU A 72 -3.20 -9.54 10.41
C LEU A 72 -2.53 -10.92 10.30
N VAL A 73 -2.98 -11.77 9.38
CA VAL A 73 -2.40 -13.11 9.17
C VAL A 73 -0.97 -12.99 8.64
N VAL A 74 -0.78 -12.23 7.57
CA VAL A 74 0.54 -12.04 6.94
C VAL A 74 1.49 -11.35 7.92
N GLY A 75 1.07 -10.27 8.58
CA GLY A 75 1.88 -9.56 9.56
C GLY A 75 2.29 -10.47 10.73
N SER A 76 1.39 -11.34 11.21
CA SER A 76 1.70 -12.32 12.26
C SER A 76 2.75 -13.32 11.78
N ILE A 77 2.61 -13.85 10.55
CA ILE A 77 3.61 -14.76 9.96
C ILE A 77 4.95 -14.07 9.82
N THR A 78 4.98 -12.84 9.27
CA THR A 78 6.18 -12.02 9.10
C THR A 78 6.93 -11.84 10.43
N ILE A 79 6.23 -11.53 11.52
CA ILE A 79 6.82 -11.38 12.84
C ILE A 79 7.34 -12.72 13.38
N LEU A 80 6.62 -13.81 13.19
CA LEU A 80 7.01 -15.15 13.67
C LEU A 80 8.27 -15.66 12.99
N VAL A 81 8.39 -15.46 11.67
CA VAL A 81 9.54 -15.96 10.89
C VAL A 81 10.75 -15.02 10.90
N ARG A 82 10.67 -13.85 11.53
CA ARG A 82 11.68 -12.76 11.44
C ARG A 82 13.13 -13.20 11.70
N ARG A 83 13.36 -14.17 12.59
CA ARG A 83 14.71 -14.65 12.93
C ARG A 83 15.27 -15.68 11.95
N VAL A 84 14.40 -16.29 11.15
CA VAL A 84 14.78 -17.33 10.19
C VAL A 84 14.85 -16.75 8.78
N TRP A 85 14.03 -15.75 8.47
CA TRP A 85 13.84 -15.19 7.14
C TRP A 85 15.15 -14.66 6.52
N GLY A 86 15.96 -13.93 7.30
CA GLY A 86 17.24 -13.39 6.85
C GLY A 86 18.22 -14.49 6.41
N ARG A 87 18.19 -15.68 7.01
CA ARG A 87 19.05 -16.81 6.67
C ARG A 87 18.78 -17.39 5.28
N LEU A 88 17.62 -17.14 4.69
CA LEU A 88 17.32 -17.55 3.32
C LEU A 88 18.05 -16.70 2.28
N TYR A 89 18.55 -15.54 2.69
CA TYR A 89 19.17 -14.57 1.78
C TYR A 89 20.66 -14.34 2.05
N SER A 90 21.12 -14.57 3.29
CA SER A 90 22.50 -14.28 3.68
C SER A 90 22.95 -15.21 4.82
N ASP A 91 24.26 -15.52 4.82
CA ASP A 91 24.95 -16.20 5.92
C ASP A 91 25.61 -15.20 6.89
N ASP A 92 25.56 -13.90 6.60
CA ASP A 92 26.10 -12.83 7.44
C ASP A 92 25.15 -12.54 8.60
N GLU A 93 25.61 -12.82 9.82
CA GLU A 93 24.83 -12.63 11.05
C GLU A 93 24.41 -11.15 11.26
N GLU A 94 25.18 -10.18 10.79
CA GLU A 94 24.83 -8.78 10.91
C GLU A 94 23.62 -8.45 10.02
N VAL A 95 23.61 -8.96 8.79
CA VAL A 95 22.47 -8.84 7.86
C VAL A 95 21.25 -9.54 8.42
N ILE A 96 21.40 -10.78 8.93
CA ILE A 96 20.29 -11.57 9.47
C ILE A 96 19.62 -10.84 10.65
N ASN A 97 20.40 -10.34 11.58
CA ASN A 97 19.89 -9.63 12.75
C ASN A 97 19.21 -8.30 12.37
N TYR A 98 19.76 -7.58 11.40
CA TYR A 98 19.16 -6.33 10.93
C TYR A 98 17.85 -6.59 10.19
N VAL A 99 17.79 -7.61 9.32
CA VAL A 99 16.53 -8.04 8.68
C VAL A 99 15.50 -8.39 9.74
N ALA A 100 15.86 -9.16 10.78
CA ALA A 100 14.93 -9.51 11.85
C ALA A 100 14.38 -8.29 12.62
N THR A 101 15.17 -7.22 12.70
CA THR A 101 14.75 -5.93 13.30
C THR A 101 13.84 -5.14 12.36
N MET A 102 14.05 -5.25 11.04
CA MET A 102 13.21 -4.61 10.03
C MET A 102 11.81 -5.26 9.88
N MET A 103 11.70 -6.58 10.10
CA MET A 103 10.46 -7.35 9.85
C MET A 103 9.19 -6.78 10.52
N PRO A 104 9.20 -6.26 11.76
CA PRO A 104 8.03 -5.61 12.33
C PRO A 104 7.60 -4.33 11.58
N LEU A 105 8.56 -3.56 11.06
CA LEU A 105 8.27 -2.39 10.23
C LEU A 105 7.68 -2.82 8.87
N LEU A 106 8.18 -3.92 8.31
CA LEU A 106 7.63 -4.52 7.09
C LEU A 106 6.19 -4.96 7.33
N ALA A 107 5.91 -5.68 8.41
CA ALA A 107 4.56 -6.13 8.75
C ALA A 107 3.57 -4.95 8.86
N LEU A 108 4.00 -3.84 9.46
CA LEU A 108 3.18 -2.63 9.55
C LEU A 108 2.98 -1.97 8.18
N SER A 109 4.04 -1.86 7.37
CA SER A 109 3.93 -1.26 6.03
C SER A 109 3.08 -2.11 5.09
N ASP A 110 3.20 -3.44 5.13
CA ASP A 110 2.39 -4.35 4.33
C ASP A 110 0.91 -4.29 4.71
N PHE A 111 0.60 -4.18 6.01
CA PHE A 111 -0.77 -3.97 6.48
C PHE A 111 -1.37 -2.67 5.92
N LEU A 112 -0.64 -1.56 6.01
CA LEU A 112 -1.09 -0.27 5.49
C LEU A 112 -1.22 -0.27 3.97
N ASP A 113 -0.29 -0.93 3.29
CA ASP A 113 -0.28 -1.01 1.82
C ASP A 113 -1.43 -1.87 1.30
N GLY A 114 -1.74 -3.01 1.96
CA GLY A 114 -2.92 -3.81 1.67
C GLY A 114 -4.21 -3.00 1.80
N PHE A 115 -4.33 -2.26 2.88
CA PHE A 115 -5.48 -1.40 3.14
C PHE A 115 -5.62 -0.28 2.09
N GLN A 116 -4.52 0.41 1.78
CA GLN A 116 -4.45 1.42 0.74
C GLN A 116 -4.84 0.85 -0.63
N CYS A 117 -4.37 -0.35 -0.95
CA CYS A 117 -4.59 -0.99 -2.24
C CYS A 117 -6.07 -1.28 -2.51
N VAL A 118 -6.81 -1.80 -1.52
CA VAL A 118 -8.24 -2.08 -1.64
C VAL A 118 -9.08 -0.81 -1.67
N LEU A 119 -8.77 0.20 -0.84
CA LEU A 119 -9.48 1.49 -0.85
C LEU A 119 -9.28 2.25 -2.16
N SER A 120 -8.05 2.25 -2.67
CA SER A 120 -7.72 2.80 -3.99
C SER A 120 -8.41 2.02 -5.11
N GLY A 121 -8.54 0.69 -4.97
CA GLY A 121 -9.30 -0.16 -5.87
C GLY A 121 -10.77 0.23 -5.93
N ALA A 122 -11.41 0.41 -4.79
CA ALA A 122 -12.80 0.87 -4.70
C ALA A 122 -12.98 2.25 -5.38
N ALA A 123 -12.10 3.20 -5.08
CA ALA A 123 -12.13 4.52 -5.69
C ALA A 123 -11.93 4.47 -7.22
N ARG A 124 -11.03 3.60 -7.71
CA ARG A 124 -10.87 3.35 -9.15
C ARG A 124 -12.14 2.77 -9.78
N GLY A 125 -12.85 1.89 -9.07
CA GLY A 125 -14.15 1.37 -9.51
C GLY A 125 -15.21 2.45 -9.69
N CYS A 126 -15.15 3.53 -8.91
CA CYS A 126 -15.95 4.75 -9.09
C CYS A 126 -15.46 5.65 -10.23
N GLY A 127 -14.30 5.35 -10.86
CA GLY A 127 -13.68 6.17 -11.89
C GLY A 127 -12.79 7.30 -11.36
N TRP A 128 -12.37 7.27 -10.10
CA TRP A 128 -11.58 8.32 -9.45
C TRP A 128 -10.07 8.05 -9.50
N GLN A 129 -9.60 7.42 -10.57
CA GLN A 129 -8.18 7.09 -10.75
C GLN A 129 -7.25 8.31 -10.67
N ASN A 130 -7.68 9.46 -11.18
CA ASN A 130 -6.88 10.69 -11.12
C ASN A 130 -6.70 11.19 -9.68
N ILE A 131 -7.75 11.09 -8.86
CA ILE A 131 -7.69 11.48 -7.44
C ILE A 131 -6.74 10.53 -6.70
N CYS A 132 -6.84 9.23 -6.95
CA CYS A 132 -5.92 8.25 -6.37
C CYS A 132 -4.46 8.53 -6.75
N ALA A 133 -4.20 8.90 -8.01
CA ALA A 133 -2.86 9.25 -8.48
C ALA A 133 -2.31 10.52 -7.79
N VAL A 134 -3.13 11.56 -7.64
CA VAL A 134 -2.74 12.80 -6.93
C VAL A 134 -2.45 12.53 -5.46
N ILE A 135 -3.29 11.75 -4.78
CA ILE A 135 -3.07 11.36 -3.38
C ILE A 135 -1.76 10.58 -3.24
N ASN A 136 -1.52 9.62 -4.13
CA ASN A 136 -0.30 8.82 -4.14
C ASN A 136 0.94 9.70 -4.31
N LEU A 137 0.96 10.56 -5.34
CA LEU A 137 2.08 11.49 -5.56
C LEU A 137 2.28 12.41 -4.36
N GLY A 138 1.22 13.03 -3.83
CA GLY A 138 1.29 13.90 -2.67
C GLY A 138 1.83 13.17 -1.44
N ALA A 139 1.31 11.99 -1.12
CA ALA A 139 1.75 11.22 0.04
C ALA A 139 3.24 10.87 -0.03
N TYR A 140 3.73 10.39 -1.18
CA TYR A 140 5.13 9.98 -1.30
C TYR A 140 6.09 11.17 -1.45
N TYR A 141 5.77 12.17 -2.27
CA TYR A 141 6.70 13.28 -2.55
C TYR A 141 6.71 14.36 -1.49
N ILE A 142 5.53 14.68 -0.90
CA ILE A 142 5.41 15.77 0.09
C ILE A 142 5.67 15.25 1.51
N VAL A 143 5.32 13.99 1.82
CA VAL A 143 5.46 13.44 3.17
C VAL A 143 6.54 12.36 3.21
N GLY A 144 6.45 11.33 2.36
CA GLY A 144 7.31 10.16 2.43
C GLY A 144 8.79 10.49 2.28
N ILE A 145 9.17 11.22 1.23
CA ILE A 145 10.57 11.57 0.98
C ILE A 145 11.13 12.47 2.07
N PRO A 146 10.49 13.59 2.47
CA PRO A 146 11.01 14.41 3.56
C PRO A 146 11.14 13.67 4.88
N CYS A 147 10.15 12.84 5.25
CA CYS A 147 10.23 12.02 6.46
C CYS A 147 11.35 10.98 6.38
N ALA A 148 11.52 10.32 5.24
CA ALA A 148 12.60 9.35 5.04
C ALA A 148 13.98 10.00 5.20
N LEU A 149 14.19 11.17 4.60
CA LEU A 149 15.46 11.91 4.73
C LEU A 149 15.68 12.39 6.17
N LEU A 150 14.65 12.89 6.84
CA LEU A 150 14.71 13.31 8.23
C LEU A 150 15.11 12.14 9.14
N PHE A 151 14.42 11.00 9.06
CA PHE A 151 14.69 9.87 9.92
C PHE A 151 16.04 9.20 9.61
N ALA A 152 16.38 9.02 8.34
CA ALA A 152 17.59 8.31 7.96
C ALA A 152 18.87 9.14 8.20
N PHE A 153 18.87 10.41 7.81
CA PHE A 153 20.08 11.22 7.79
C PHE A 153 20.18 12.23 8.95
N VAL A 154 19.07 12.84 9.38
CA VAL A 154 19.09 13.81 10.48
C VAL A 154 19.02 13.12 11.84
N LEU A 155 18.14 12.14 11.99
CA LEU A 155 18.00 11.35 13.23
C LEU A 155 18.93 10.14 13.28
N HIS A 156 19.72 9.90 12.22
CA HIS A 156 20.71 8.81 12.11
C HIS A 156 20.14 7.41 12.35
N VAL A 157 18.87 7.16 11.96
CA VAL A 157 18.22 5.85 12.12
C VAL A 157 18.60 4.88 11.00
N GLY A 158 19.32 5.34 9.97
CA GLY A 158 19.77 4.50 8.86
C GLY A 158 18.64 3.99 7.97
N GLY A 159 18.74 2.75 7.48
CA GLY A 159 17.76 2.15 6.58
C GLY A 159 16.37 1.99 7.17
N MET A 160 16.26 1.76 8.49
CA MET A 160 14.96 1.79 9.18
C MET A 160 14.28 3.16 9.03
N GLY A 161 15.05 4.26 9.07
CA GLY A 161 14.54 5.61 8.87
C GLY A 161 13.97 5.82 7.47
N LEU A 162 14.64 5.29 6.44
CA LEU A 162 14.11 5.31 5.07
C LEU A 162 12.77 4.58 4.98
N TRP A 163 12.63 3.43 5.67
CA TRP A 163 11.41 2.65 5.68
C TRP A 163 10.27 3.33 6.46
N MET A 164 10.59 3.99 7.57
CA MET A 164 9.62 4.80 8.32
C MET A 164 9.03 5.92 7.47
N GLY A 165 9.80 6.51 6.55
CA GLY A 165 9.28 7.48 5.58
C GLY A 165 8.20 6.88 4.66
N ILE A 166 8.36 5.62 4.22
CA ILE A 166 7.33 4.90 3.46
C ILE A 166 6.08 4.71 4.32
N ILE A 167 6.22 4.30 5.58
CA ILE A 167 5.09 4.13 6.51
C ILE A 167 4.33 5.44 6.72
N CYS A 168 5.02 6.58 6.83
CA CYS A 168 4.39 7.89 6.91
C CYS A 168 3.57 8.20 5.64
N ALA A 169 4.12 7.94 4.45
CA ALA A 169 3.41 8.13 3.19
C ALA A 169 2.16 7.25 3.11
N LEU A 170 2.29 5.95 3.40
CA LEU A 170 1.18 5.01 3.41
C LEU A 170 0.09 5.41 4.41
N SER A 171 0.47 5.89 5.60
CA SER A 171 -0.47 6.35 6.62
C SER A 171 -1.33 7.52 6.13
N ILE A 172 -0.70 8.54 5.54
CA ILE A 172 -1.42 9.69 4.96
C ILE A 172 -2.32 9.24 3.80
N GLN A 173 -1.83 8.35 2.95
CA GLN A 173 -2.58 7.81 1.82
C GLN A 173 -3.82 7.04 2.28
N VAL A 174 -3.69 6.17 3.29
CA VAL A 174 -4.80 5.42 3.89
C VAL A 174 -5.84 6.38 4.47
N VAL A 175 -5.42 7.37 5.26
CA VAL A 175 -6.34 8.36 5.84
C VAL A 175 -7.11 9.12 4.76
N ALA A 176 -6.43 9.59 3.73
CA ALA A 176 -7.06 10.30 2.62
C ALA A 176 -8.07 9.40 1.86
N LEU A 177 -7.70 8.15 1.59
CA LEU A 177 -8.58 7.20 0.90
C LEU A 177 -9.77 6.77 1.76
N ILE A 178 -9.60 6.60 3.07
CA ILE A 178 -10.72 6.37 4.00
C ILE A 178 -11.70 7.55 3.94
N ALA A 179 -11.21 8.79 4.05
CA ALA A 179 -12.05 9.97 4.00
C ALA A 179 -12.87 10.04 2.70
N ILE A 180 -12.24 9.74 1.56
CA ILE A 180 -12.93 9.71 0.26
C ILE A 180 -13.98 8.61 0.22
N ASN A 181 -13.63 7.37 0.60
CA ASN A 181 -14.58 6.25 0.56
C ASN A 181 -15.76 6.46 1.50
N LEU A 182 -15.55 7.06 2.68
CA LEU A 182 -16.64 7.37 3.62
C LEU A 182 -17.54 8.51 3.14
N SER A 183 -17.01 9.49 2.41
CA SER A 183 -17.77 10.61 1.85
C SER A 183 -18.46 10.28 0.52
N THR A 184 -18.29 9.07 0.00
CA THR A 184 -18.86 8.65 -1.29
C THR A 184 -20.38 8.54 -1.20
N ASN A 185 -21.09 9.31 -2.02
CA ASN A 185 -22.53 9.12 -2.26
C ASN A 185 -22.72 8.07 -3.37
N TRP A 186 -22.96 6.83 -2.97
CA TRP A 186 -23.08 5.69 -3.88
C TRP A 186 -24.21 5.85 -4.90
N THR A 187 -25.29 6.55 -4.56
CA THR A 187 -26.41 6.80 -5.47
C THR A 187 -26.00 7.76 -6.60
N ASP A 188 -25.25 8.81 -6.28
CA ASP A 188 -24.75 9.76 -7.28
C ASP A 188 -23.69 9.11 -8.20
N GLU A 189 -22.89 8.19 -7.65
CA GLU A 189 -21.91 7.46 -8.44
C GLU A 189 -22.55 6.51 -9.47
N VAL A 190 -23.71 5.94 -9.17
CA VAL A 190 -24.52 5.19 -10.15
C VAL A 190 -24.90 6.08 -11.34
N TRP A 191 -25.43 7.26 -11.09
CA TRP A 191 -25.80 8.20 -12.16
C TRP A 191 -24.60 8.57 -13.03
N LYS A 192 -23.47 8.85 -12.41
CA LYS A 192 -22.22 9.16 -13.13
C LYS A 192 -21.71 7.96 -13.94
N ALA A 193 -21.85 6.75 -13.43
CA ALA A 193 -21.44 5.53 -14.13
C ALA A 193 -22.30 5.28 -15.37
N ILE A 194 -23.61 5.37 -15.25
CA ILE A 194 -24.56 5.22 -16.36
C ILE A 194 -24.29 6.26 -17.45
N HIS A 195 -24.12 7.53 -17.05
CA HIS A 195 -23.87 8.62 -18.01
C HIS A 195 -22.56 8.42 -18.78
N ARG A 196 -21.50 7.92 -18.12
CA ARG A 196 -20.21 7.59 -18.79
C ARG A 196 -20.37 6.53 -19.87
N VAL A 197 -21.15 5.47 -19.61
CA VAL A 197 -21.42 4.42 -20.58
C VAL A 197 -22.23 4.95 -21.78
N GLN A 198 -23.26 5.76 -21.52
CA GLN A 198 -24.07 6.37 -22.59
C GLN A 198 -23.24 7.30 -23.49
N THR A 199 -22.36 8.10 -22.90
CA THR A 199 -21.48 9.02 -23.66
C THR A 199 -20.47 8.24 -24.51
N SER A 200 -19.93 7.12 -24.01
CA SER A 200 -19.02 6.26 -24.76
C SER A 200 -19.70 5.64 -25.99
N ASN A 201 -20.92 5.13 -25.83
CA ASN A 201 -21.68 4.51 -26.93
C ASN A 201 -22.22 5.53 -27.97
N ALA A 202 -22.24 6.82 -27.65
CA ALA A 202 -22.67 7.88 -28.57
C ALA A 202 -21.52 8.40 -29.46
N VAL A 203 -20.28 8.01 -29.19
CA VAL A 203 -19.06 8.43 -29.92
C VAL A 203 -18.59 7.35 -30.92
N GLU A 204 -19.10 6.12 -30.79
CA GLU A 204 -18.94 5.03 -31.75
C GLU A 204 -20.04 5.10 -32.85
#